data_234ce1113360d39192347b52765b3129
#
_entry.id   234ce1113360d39192347b52765b3129
#
_cell.length_a   1.000
_cell.length_b   1.000
_cell.length_c   1.000
_cell.angle_alpha   90.00
_cell.angle_beta   90.00
_cell.angle_gamma   90.00
#
_symmetry.space_group_name_H-M   'P 1'
#
loop_
_entity.id
_entity.type
_entity.pdbx_description
1 polymer ?
#
loop_
_entity_poly.entity_id
_entity_poly.type
_entity_poly.pdbx_seq_one_letter_code
_entity_poly.pdbx_strand_id
1 'polypeptide(L)'
;MRWPLDPMTLMWIQVATGALGMLTLVYLYRGLLRKLGFILDIKAFFSPKGGCQEAIVAELKKARREILVQAYSFTADPLTFGLVDAKKRGVTVEIVLDKSNEVDRYSDLHFFIENQMDAKIDHEHAIAHNKIIIIDKKVLITGSYNFTNQAEHENAENLMIIKGYPEMVTWYRENFFKHRDHSKPAQIKEGEMKDRRPAQPAHKAA
;
A
#
# COMPACT_ATOMS: atom_id res chain seq x y z
N MET A 1 -20.62 -49.05 34.22
CA MET A 1 -21.28 -48.00 35.06
C MET A 1 -20.45 -46.73 34.98
N ARG A 2 -21.01 -45.61 34.45
CA ARG A 2 -20.36 -44.28 34.53
C ARG A 2 -20.83 -43.62 35.81
N TRP A 3 -19.90 -43.31 36.70
CA TRP A 3 -20.22 -42.53 37.90
C TRP A 3 -20.61 -41.12 37.47
N PRO A 4 -21.72 -40.54 38.00
CA PRO A 4 -22.01 -39.14 37.72
C PRO A 4 -20.91 -38.26 38.29
N LEU A 5 -20.53 -37.23 37.51
CA LEU A 5 -19.57 -36.22 37.96
C LEU A 5 -20.15 -35.54 39.23
N ASP A 6 -19.29 -35.29 40.20
CA ASP A 6 -19.73 -34.55 41.41
C ASP A 6 -20.13 -33.09 41.04
N PRO A 7 -20.98 -32.45 41.82
CA PRO A 7 -21.50 -31.12 41.52
C PRO A 7 -20.45 -30.04 41.37
N MET A 8 -19.33 -30.14 42.11
CA MET A 8 -18.24 -29.19 42.02
C MET A 8 -17.51 -29.32 40.69
N THR A 9 -17.22 -30.53 40.25
CA THR A 9 -16.62 -30.81 38.94
C THR A 9 -17.50 -30.30 37.79
N LEU A 10 -18.82 -30.53 37.86
CA LEU A 10 -19.78 -29.99 36.88
C LEU A 10 -19.78 -28.47 36.84
N MET A 11 -19.75 -27.81 38.01
CA MET A 11 -19.69 -26.37 38.10
C MET A 11 -18.40 -25.81 37.43
N TRP A 12 -17.23 -26.41 37.70
CA TRP A 12 -15.97 -25.97 37.10
C TRP A 12 -15.94 -26.19 35.59
N ILE A 13 -16.53 -27.28 35.08
CA ILE A 13 -16.68 -27.52 33.65
C ILE A 13 -17.56 -26.43 33.03
N GLN A 14 -18.66 -26.05 33.63
CA GLN A 14 -19.56 -24.98 33.14
C GLN A 14 -18.85 -23.62 33.14
N VAL A 15 -18.12 -23.29 34.19
CA VAL A 15 -17.35 -22.06 34.28
C VAL A 15 -16.25 -22.03 33.19
N ALA A 16 -15.51 -23.12 33.04
CA ALA A 16 -14.45 -23.23 32.04
C ALA A 16 -14.99 -23.11 30.60
N THR A 17 -16.11 -23.78 30.29
CA THR A 17 -16.74 -23.70 28.97
C THR A 17 -17.30 -22.31 28.68
N GLY A 18 -17.92 -21.67 29.69
CA GLY A 18 -18.38 -20.29 29.56
C GLY A 18 -17.25 -19.30 29.32
N ALA A 19 -16.16 -19.43 30.07
CA ALA A 19 -14.97 -18.59 29.89
C ALA A 19 -14.32 -18.79 28.50
N LEU A 20 -14.19 -20.03 28.02
CA LEU A 20 -13.66 -20.34 26.69
C LEU A 20 -14.56 -19.76 25.60
N GLY A 21 -15.90 -19.89 25.74
CA GLY A 21 -16.88 -19.30 24.82
C GLY A 21 -16.74 -17.78 24.74
N MET A 22 -16.60 -17.10 25.88
CA MET A 22 -16.41 -15.66 25.94
C MET A 22 -15.09 -15.22 25.31
N LEU A 23 -13.98 -15.92 25.58
CA LEU A 23 -12.69 -15.64 24.96
C LEU A 23 -12.75 -15.80 23.44
N THR A 24 -13.43 -16.83 22.96
CA THR A 24 -13.65 -17.04 21.53
C THR A 24 -14.44 -15.89 20.89
N LEU A 25 -15.52 -15.45 21.53
CA LEU A 25 -16.31 -14.32 21.04
C LEU A 25 -15.51 -13.02 21.01
N VAL A 26 -14.73 -12.73 22.05
CA VAL A 26 -13.83 -11.57 22.08
C VAL A 26 -12.78 -11.64 20.97
N TYR A 27 -12.19 -12.81 20.75
CA TYR A 27 -11.23 -13.01 19.66
C TYR A 27 -11.85 -12.76 18.29
N LEU A 28 -13.03 -13.33 18.01
CA LEU A 28 -13.76 -13.14 16.76
C LEU A 28 -14.19 -11.68 16.56
N TYR A 29 -14.68 -11.04 17.62
CA TYR A 29 -15.06 -9.62 17.61
C TYR A 29 -13.86 -8.72 17.30
N ARG A 30 -12.71 -8.94 17.96
CA ARG A 30 -11.47 -8.20 17.67
C ARG A 30 -10.99 -8.44 16.25
N GLY A 31 -11.09 -9.67 15.74
CA GLY A 31 -10.77 -10.00 14.35
C GLY A 31 -11.66 -9.24 13.36
N LEU A 32 -12.96 -9.14 13.64
CA LEU A 32 -13.90 -8.36 12.85
C LEU A 32 -13.57 -6.87 12.89
N LEU A 33 -13.33 -6.29 14.06
CA LEU A 33 -12.95 -4.87 14.21
C LEU A 33 -11.65 -4.55 13.46
N ARG A 34 -10.65 -5.45 13.50
CA ARG A 34 -9.41 -5.30 12.75
C ARG A 34 -9.68 -5.32 11.23
N LYS A 35 -10.51 -6.27 10.76
CA LYS A 35 -10.90 -6.38 9.35
C LYS A 35 -11.67 -5.15 8.86
N LEU A 36 -12.47 -4.54 9.72
CA LEU A 36 -13.21 -3.31 9.45
C LEU A 36 -12.34 -2.04 9.59
N GLY A 37 -11.10 -2.15 10.06
CA GLY A 37 -10.18 -1.02 10.23
C GLY A 37 -10.41 -0.18 11.50
N PHE A 38 -11.06 -0.74 12.52
CA PHE A 38 -11.27 -0.09 13.84
C PHE A 38 -10.17 -0.41 14.86
N ILE A 39 -9.25 -1.32 14.55
CA ILE A 39 -8.12 -1.67 15.42
C ILE A 39 -6.84 -1.34 14.70
N LEU A 40 -5.97 -0.61 15.39
CA LEU A 40 -4.63 -0.29 14.90
C LEU A 40 -3.86 -1.58 14.57
N ASP A 41 -3.38 -1.65 13.33
CA ASP A 41 -2.55 -2.72 12.81
C ASP A 41 -1.38 -2.09 12.05
N ILE A 42 -0.18 -2.20 12.60
CA ILE A 42 1.04 -1.68 12.02
C ILE A 42 1.95 -2.84 11.68
N LYS A 43 2.43 -2.89 10.46
CA LYS A 43 3.45 -3.83 10.01
C LYS A 43 4.65 -3.07 9.49
N ALA A 44 5.83 -3.52 9.85
CA ALA A 44 7.09 -3.00 9.33
C ALA A 44 7.79 -4.07 8.48
N PHE A 45 8.38 -3.62 7.38
CA PHE A 45 9.20 -4.42 6.47
C PHE A 45 10.52 -3.69 6.25
N PHE A 46 11.55 -4.43 5.95
CA PHE A 46 12.88 -3.88 5.74
C PHE A 46 13.50 -4.50 4.49
N SER A 47 14.13 -3.71 3.65
CA SER A 47 14.92 -4.22 2.52
C SER A 47 16.42 -4.23 2.86
N PRO A 48 17.25 -4.98 2.13
CA PRO A 48 16.88 -5.73 0.92
C PRO A 48 16.22 -7.08 1.24
N LYS A 49 15.39 -7.55 0.30
CA LYS A 49 14.76 -8.89 0.33
C LYS A 49 13.84 -9.15 1.53
N GLY A 50 13.29 -8.09 2.10
CA GLY A 50 12.38 -8.17 3.25
C GLY A 50 10.90 -8.17 2.88
N GLY A 51 10.56 -8.29 1.59
CA GLY A 51 9.18 -8.42 1.12
C GLY A 51 8.42 -7.09 1.08
N CYS A 52 9.10 -5.95 0.98
CA CYS A 52 8.47 -4.64 0.89
C CYS A 52 7.56 -4.55 -0.34
N GLN A 53 8.06 -4.95 -1.49
CA GLN A 53 7.34 -4.89 -2.76
C GLN A 53 6.11 -5.80 -2.75
N GLU A 54 6.26 -7.05 -2.30
CA GLU A 54 5.15 -8.00 -2.18
C GLU A 54 4.07 -7.49 -1.21
N ALA A 55 4.47 -6.89 -0.11
CA ALA A 55 3.55 -6.33 0.87
C ALA A 55 2.72 -5.18 0.27
N ILE A 56 3.34 -4.28 -0.51
CA ILE A 56 2.64 -3.20 -1.22
C ILE A 56 1.67 -3.80 -2.25
N VAL A 57 2.13 -4.71 -3.11
CA VAL A 57 1.29 -5.35 -4.14
C VAL A 57 0.09 -6.05 -3.51
N ALA A 58 0.27 -6.72 -2.36
CA ALA A 58 -0.82 -7.37 -1.65
C ALA A 58 -1.89 -6.37 -1.16
N GLU A 59 -1.51 -5.15 -0.79
CA GLU A 59 -2.48 -4.10 -0.42
C GLU A 59 -3.14 -3.48 -1.66
N LEU A 60 -2.40 -3.23 -2.76
CA LEU A 60 -2.96 -2.72 -4.02
C LEU A 60 -4.05 -3.66 -4.59
N LYS A 61 -3.85 -4.98 -4.47
CA LYS A 61 -4.86 -5.98 -4.88
C LYS A 61 -6.17 -5.88 -4.10
N LYS A 62 -6.14 -5.37 -2.87
CA LYS A 62 -7.33 -5.23 -2.00
C LYS A 62 -8.08 -3.92 -2.22
N ALA A 63 -7.49 -2.96 -2.90
CA ALA A 63 -8.09 -1.65 -3.18
C ALA A 63 -9.44 -1.77 -3.89
N ARG A 64 -10.42 -0.96 -3.47
CA ARG A 64 -11.82 -0.99 -3.96
C ARG A 64 -12.32 0.34 -4.47
N ARG A 65 -11.78 1.47 -4.02
CA ARG A 65 -12.29 2.82 -4.30
C ARG A 65 -11.23 3.75 -4.84
N GLU A 66 -10.15 3.98 -4.07
CA GLU A 66 -9.10 4.92 -4.43
C GLU A 66 -7.71 4.43 -4.01
N ILE A 67 -6.71 4.80 -4.80
CA ILE A 67 -5.29 4.71 -4.48
C ILE A 67 -4.67 6.07 -4.78
N LEU A 68 -4.02 6.67 -3.79
CA LEU A 68 -3.27 7.91 -3.92
C LEU A 68 -1.79 7.60 -3.72
N VAL A 69 -0.96 7.95 -4.68
CA VAL A 69 0.48 7.67 -4.69
C VAL A 69 1.26 8.97 -4.74
N GLN A 70 2.19 9.18 -3.81
CA GLN A 70 3.17 10.26 -3.89
C GLN A 70 4.57 9.67 -3.79
N ALA A 71 5.40 9.88 -4.81
CA ALA A 71 6.69 9.23 -4.91
C ALA A 71 7.81 10.14 -5.44
N TYR A 72 8.98 10.00 -4.83
CA TYR A 72 10.22 10.59 -5.35
C TYR A 72 10.70 9.86 -6.60
N SER A 73 10.87 8.54 -6.53
CA SER A 73 11.27 7.69 -7.64
C SER A 73 10.35 6.49 -7.76
N PHE A 74 9.95 6.17 -8.98
CA PHE A 74 9.02 5.08 -9.27
C PHE A 74 9.49 4.32 -10.51
N THR A 75 10.06 3.11 -10.31
CA THR A 75 10.65 2.27 -11.37
C THR A 75 10.39 0.78 -11.14
N ALA A 76 9.45 0.42 -10.23
CA ALA A 76 9.19 -0.96 -9.85
C ALA A 76 8.01 -1.54 -10.63
N ASP A 77 8.27 -2.27 -11.70
CA ASP A 77 7.26 -2.90 -12.55
C ASP A 77 6.12 -3.60 -11.78
N PRO A 78 6.36 -4.41 -10.72
CA PRO A 78 5.27 -5.06 -9.99
C PRO A 78 4.30 -4.08 -9.32
N LEU A 79 4.77 -2.91 -8.87
CA LEU A 79 3.93 -1.87 -8.30
C LEU A 79 3.15 -1.17 -9.40
N THR A 80 3.79 -0.85 -10.51
CA THR A 80 3.17 -0.25 -11.70
C THR A 80 2.05 -1.11 -12.23
N PHE A 81 2.29 -2.40 -12.43
CA PHE A 81 1.24 -3.35 -12.83
C PHE A 81 0.11 -3.45 -11.80
N GLY A 82 0.44 -3.44 -10.51
CA GLY A 82 -0.55 -3.44 -9.44
C GLY A 82 -1.49 -2.22 -9.48
N LEU A 83 -0.96 -1.03 -9.81
CA LEU A 83 -1.75 0.20 -9.99
C LEU A 83 -2.62 0.15 -11.24
N VAL A 84 -2.08 -0.31 -12.38
CA VAL A 84 -2.84 -0.47 -13.62
C VAL A 84 -3.96 -1.49 -13.45
N ASP A 85 -3.71 -2.61 -12.79
CA ASP A 85 -4.74 -3.61 -12.50
C ASP A 85 -5.83 -3.06 -11.57
N ALA A 86 -5.46 -2.23 -10.59
CA ALA A 86 -6.42 -1.55 -9.74
C ALA A 86 -7.33 -0.62 -10.57
N LYS A 87 -6.76 0.19 -11.48
CA LYS A 87 -7.52 1.03 -12.40
C LYS A 87 -8.46 0.21 -13.29
N LYS A 88 -8.00 -0.91 -13.85
CA LYS A 88 -8.84 -1.82 -14.65
C LYS A 88 -10.03 -2.40 -13.85
N ARG A 89 -9.88 -2.53 -12.52
CA ARG A 89 -10.98 -2.92 -11.61
C ARG A 89 -11.94 -1.78 -11.28
N GLY A 90 -11.73 -0.56 -11.79
CA GLY A 90 -12.54 0.62 -11.52
C GLY A 90 -12.12 1.41 -10.29
N VAL A 91 -10.93 1.15 -9.74
CA VAL A 91 -10.36 1.95 -8.64
C VAL A 91 -9.82 3.26 -9.21
N THR A 92 -10.15 4.39 -8.57
CA THR A 92 -9.54 5.68 -8.88
C THR A 92 -8.09 5.67 -8.45
N VAL A 93 -7.15 5.97 -9.35
CA VAL A 93 -5.72 6.02 -9.06
C VAL A 93 -5.19 7.38 -9.44
N GLU A 94 -4.68 8.12 -8.45
CA GLU A 94 -4.02 9.42 -8.62
C GLU A 94 -2.55 9.31 -8.20
N ILE A 95 -1.65 9.86 -9.01
CA ILE A 95 -0.21 9.74 -8.82
C ILE A 95 0.42 11.14 -8.86
N VAL A 96 1.22 11.46 -7.86
CA VAL A 96 2.08 12.67 -7.83
C VAL A 96 3.53 12.23 -7.73
N LEU A 97 4.34 12.62 -8.70
CA LEU A 97 5.75 12.28 -8.77
C LEU A 97 6.63 13.53 -8.66
N ASP A 98 7.84 13.35 -8.16
CA ASP A 98 8.89 14.37 -8.23
C ASP A 98 9.27 14.64 -9.69
N LYS A 99 9.67 15.88 -9.97
CA LYS A 99 10.10 16.32 -11.31
C LYS A 99 11.26 15.53 -11.91
N SER A 100 12.09 14.85 -11.10
CA SER A 100 13.14 13.98 -11.58
C SER A 100 12.62 12.84 -12.45
N ASN A 101 11.37 12.41 -12.25
CA ASN A 101 10.76 11.35 -13.06
C ASN A 101 10.53 11.73 -14.52
N GLU A 102 10.50 13.01 -14.87
CA GLU A 102 10.38 13.46 -16.27
C GLU A 102 11.64 13.19 -17.07
N VAL A 103 12.81 13.26 -16.44
CA VAL A 103 14.11 13.08 -17.09
C VAL A 103 14.74 11.70 -16.85
N ASP A 104 14.26 10.97 -15.86
CA ASP A 104 14.72 9.61 -15.56
C ASP A 104 14.17 8.61 -16.59
N ARG A 105 15.06 8.08 -17.43
CA ARG A 105 14.71 7.09 -18.46
C ARG A 105 14.19 5.77 -17.88
N TYR A 106 14.44 5.49 -16.61
CA TYR A 106 13.96 4.29 -15.93
C TYR A 106 12.62 4.51 -15.21
N SER A 107 12.15 5.76 -15.12
CA SER A 107 10.87 6.08 -14.50
C SER A 107 9.71 5.42 -15.24
N ASP A 108 8.75 4.89 -14.48
CA ASP A 108 7.50 4.32 -15.00
C ASP A 108 6.48 5.39 -15.43
N LEU A 109 6.87 6.68 -15.41
CA LEU A 109 6.01 7.79 -15.81
C LEU A 109 5.39 7.60 -17.21
N HIS A 110 6.20 7.18 -18.20
CA HIS A 110 5.71 6.91 -19.56
C HIS A 110 4.64 5.82 -19.56
N PHE A 111 4.82 4.76 -18.77
CA PHE A 111 3.85 3.68 -18.65
C PHE A 111 2.53 4.16 -18.00
N PHE A 112 2.61 5.05 -17.01
CA PHE A 112 1.42 5.68 -16.45
C PHE A 112 0.65 6.49 -17.48
N ILE A 113 1.34 7.28 -18.32
CA ILE A 113 0.72 8.09 -19.38
C ILE A 113 0.09 7.20 -20.45
N GLU A 114 0.79 6.16 -20.93
CA GLU A 114 0.28 5.19 -21.92
C GLU A 114 -0.99 4.48 -21.44
N ASN A 115 -1.07 4.19 -20.14
CA ASN A 115 -2.24 3.58 -19.52
C ASN A 115 -3.28 4.60 -19.04
N GLN A 116 -3.16 5.87 -19.47
CA GLN A 116 -4.10 6.97 -19.13
C GLN A 116 -4.30 7.11 -17.61
N MET A 117 -3.25 6.89 -16.81
CA MET A 117 -3.28 7.12 -15.37
C MET A 117 -3.30 8.64 -15.10
N ASP A 118 -3.97 9.06 -14.01
CA ASP A 118 -3.91 10.44 -13.55
C ASP A 118 -2.57 10.67 -12.82
N ALA A 119 -1.55 10.97 -13.61
CA ALA A 119 -0.20 11.25 -13.13
C ALA A 119 0.12 12.74 -13.25
N LYS A 120 0.64 13.32 -12.17
CA LYS A 120 1.06 14.71 -12.09
C LYS A 120 2.50 14.81 -11.58
N ILE A 121 3.14 15.93 -11.91
CA ILE A 121 4.53 16.23 -11.54
C ILE A 121 4.56 17.44 -10.61
N ASP A 122 5.20 17.26 -9.47
CA ASP A 122 5.46 18.32 -8.49
C ASP A 122 6.75 19.08 -8.89
N HIS A 123 6.56 20.28 -9.43
CA HIS A 123 7.67 21.21 -9.76
C HIS A 123 7.89 22.27 -8.69
N GLU A 124 7.00 22.39 -7.71
CA GLU A 124 7.05 23.45 -6.70
C GLU A 124 8.21 23.23 -5.74
N HIS A 125 8.44 21.99 -5.34
CA HIS A 125 9.49 21.65 -4.39
C HIS A 125 10.85 21.45 -5.07
N ALA A 126 11.94 21.79 -4.36
CA ALA A 126 13.28 21.46 -4.79
C ALA A 126 13.42 19.94 -5.02
N ILE A 127 12.90 19.15 -4.07
CA ILE A 127 12.77 17.69 -4.15
C ILE A 127 11.47 17.29 -3.45
N ALA A 128 10.54 16.65 -4.14
CA ALA A 128 9.34 16.04 -3.57
C ALA A 128 9.67 14.61 -3.10
N HIS A 129 10.33 14.48 -1.93
CA HIS A 129 10.98 13.23 -1.47
C HIS A 129 10.05 12.26 -0.72
N ASN A 130 8.75 12.34 -0.93
CA ASN A 130 7.78 11.45 -0.28
C ASN A 130 7.74 10.05 -0.89
N LYS A 131 7.40 9.06 -0.08
CA LYS A 131 7.14 7.67 -0.46
C LYS A 131 5.87 7.25 0.27
N ILE A 132 4.72 7.51 -0.37
CA ILE A 132 3.40 7.37 0.25
C ILE A 132 2.47 6.66 -0.71
N ILE A 133 1.73 5.68 -0.20
CA ILE A 133 0.54 5.12 -0.85
C ILE A 133 -0.60 5.11 0.16
N ILE A 134 -1.75 5.68 -0.23
CA ILE A 134 -2.96 5.68 0.59
C ILE A 134 -4.04 4.90 -0.15
N ILE A 135 -4.67 3.93 0.51
CA ILE A 135 -5.67 3.06 -0.11
C ILE A 135 -6.99 3.18 0.66
N ASP A 136 -8.07 3.45 -0.08
CA ASP A 136 -9.46 3.43 0.38
C ASP A 136 -9.73 4.27 1.65
N LYS A 137 -8.94 5.30 1.93
CA LYS A 137 -8.98 6.11 3.17
C LYS A 137 -8.76 5.29 4.45
N LYS A 138 -8.11 4.13 4.35
CA LYS A 138 -7.97 3.16 5.45
C LYS A 138 -6.56 2.65 5.66
N VAL A 139 -5.77 2.59 4.62
CA VAL A 139 -4.40 2.06 4.65
C VAL A 139 -3.45 3.18 4.27
N LEU A 140 -2.44 3.38 5.08
CA LEU A 140 -1.29 4.23 4.79
C LEU A 140 -0.06 3.34 4.67
N ILE A 141 0.68 3.50 3.59
CA ILE A 141 1.98 2.89 3.35
C ILE A 141 2.99 4.02 3.24
N THR A 142 4.05 4.00 4.06
CA THR A 142 5.09 5.03 4.06
C THR A 142 6.39 4.50 4.67
N GLY A 143 7.49 5.24 4.49
CA GLY A 143 8.81 4.89 4.99
C GLY A 143 9.92 5.56 4.19
N SER A 144 11.13 5.02 4.26
CA SER A 144 12.24 5.45 3.41
C SER A 144 12.24 4.76 2.05
N TYR A 145 11.50 3.66 1.91
CA TYR A 145 11.49 2.77 0.75
C TYR A 145 10.99 3.47 -0.51
N ASN A 146 11.89 3.76 -1.47
CA ASN A 146 11.51 4.20 -2.81
C ASN A 146 10.82 3.06 -3.57
N PHE A 147 9.89 3.39 -4.43
CA PHE A 147 9.17 2.39 -5.23
C PHE A 147 9.99 1.94 -6.43
N THR A 148 11.16 1.36 -6.15
CA THR A 148 12.18 0.97 -7.15
C THR A 148 12.68 -0.45 -6.91
N ASN A 149 13.17 -1.10 -7.98
CA ASN A 149 13.83 -2.40 -7.86
C ASN A 149 15.11 -2.33 -7.02
N GLN A 150 15.85 -1.22 -7.08
CA GLN A 150 17.03 -1.01 -6.25
C GLN A 150 16.69 -0.98 -4.76
N ALA A 151 15.58 -0.33 -4.38
CA ALA A 151 15.11 -0.30 -2.99
C ALA A 151 14.77 -1.72 -2.47
N GLU A 152 14.22 -2.61 -3.32
CA GLU A 152 13.89 -3.98 -2.90
C GLU A 152 15.11 -4.89 -2.76
N HIS A 153 16.11 -4.73 -3.64
CA HIS A 153 17.16 -5.73 -3.79
C HIS A 153 18.52 -5.32 -3.22
N GLU A 154 18.78 -4.01 -3.11
CA GLU A 154 20.13 -3.49 -2.82
C GLU A 154 20.17 -2.56 -1.60
N ASN A 155 19.17 -1.65 -1.46
CA ASN A 155 19.17 -0.64 -0.42
C ASN A 155 18.71 -1.17 0.94
N ALA A 156 19.23 -0.60 2.02
CA ALA A 156 18.69 -0.77 3.36
C ALA A 156 17.60 0.28 3.60
N GLU A 157 16.32 -0.13 3.48
CA GLU A 157 15.16 0.74 3.61
C GLU A 157 14.16 0.18 4.63
N ASN A 158 13.22 1.02 5.04
CA ASN A 158 12.07 0.61 5.84
C ASN A 158 10.76 0.97 5.14
N LEU A 159 9.75 0.14 5.37
CA LEU A 159 8.38 0.33 4.92
C LEU A 159 7.42 0.03 6.06
N MET A 160 6.45 0.89 6.29
CA MET A 160 5.36 0.65 7.22
C MET A 160 4.02 0.60 6.50
N ILE A 161 3.19 -0.35 6.89
CA ILE A 161 1.78 -0.44 6.50
C ILE A 161 0.95 -0.23 7.75
N ILE A 162 0.18 0.85 7.78
CA ILE A 162 -0.60 1.32 8.93
C ILE A 162 -2.08 1.25 8.58
N LYS A 163 -2.86 0.57 9.43
CA LYS A 163 -4.31 0.43 9.32
C LYS A 163 -4.95 0.73 10.67
N GLY A 164 -6.22 1.16 10.65
CA GLY A 164 -6.97 1.44 11.88
C GLY A 164 -6.53 2.70 12.61
N TYR A 165 -5.95 3.66 11.89
CA TYR A 165 -5.61 4.98 12.40
C TYR A 165 -6.11 6.07 11.43
N PRO A 166 -7.42 6.35 11.45
CA PRO A 166 -8.06 7.22 10.45
C PRO A 166 -7.54 8.67 10.48
N GLU A 167 -7.16 9.22 11.64
CA GLU A 167 -6.60 10.56 11.73
C GLU A 167 -5.27 10.67 10.99
N MET A 168 -4.37 9.71 11.16
CA MET A 168 -3.10 9.68 10.43
C MET A 168 -3.33 9.56 8.93
N VAL A 169 -4.23 8.69 8.49
CA VAL A 169 -4.58 8.57 7.07
C VAL A 169 -5.11 9.89 6.53
N THR A 170 -5.93 10.61 7.31
CA THR A 170 -6.48 11.92 6.94
C THR A 170 -5.36 12.95 6.76
N TRP A 171 -4.42 13.07 7.70
CA TRP A 171 -3.29 14.00 7.59
C TRP A 171 -2.45 13.76 6.32
N TYR A 172 -2.17 12.50 6.01
CA TYR A 172 -1.42 12.15 4.80
C TYR A 172 -2.22 12.42 3.52
N ARG A 173 -3.55 12.21 3.53
CA ARG A 173 -4.42 12.56 2.40
C ARG A 173 -4.48 14.08 2.17
N GLU A 174 -4.64 14.86 3.22
CA GLU A 174 -4.63 16.32 3.13
C GLU A 174 -3.31 16.83 2.56
N ASN A 175 -2.18 16.26 3.02
CA ASN A 175 -0.87 16.59 2.47
C ASN A 175 -0.74 16.18 1.01
N PHE A 176 -1.22 14.98 0.64
CA PHE A 176 -1.25 14.53 -0.76
C PHE A 176 -2.00 15.52 -1.65
N PHE A 177 -3.18 15.97 -1.24
CA PHE A 177 -3.98 16.90 -2.03
C PHE A 177 -3.32 18.27 -2.17
N LYS A 178 -2.63 18.78 -1.15
CA LYS A 178 -1.82 20.00 -1.27
C LYS A 178 -0.78 19.87 -2.38
N HIS A 179 -0.04 18.76 -2.43
CA HIS A 179 0.94 18.52 -3.49
C HIS A 179 0.27 18.31 -4.85
N ARG A 180 -0.82 17.55 -4.92
CA ARG A 180 -1.56 17.34 -6.16
C ARG A 180 -2.07 18.64 -6.78
N ASP A 181 -2.58 19.54 -5.95
CA ASP A 181 -3.28 20.76 -6.41
C ASP A 181 -2.33 21.80 -7.04
N HIS A 182 -1.05 21.81 -6.65
CA HIS A 182 -0.04 22.64 -7.31
C HIS A 182 0.77 21.87 -8.40
N SER A 183 0.60 20.56 -8.49
CA SER A 183 1.29 19.73 -9.49
C SER A 183 0.65 19.87 -10.88
N LYS A 184 1.46 19.70 -11.91
CA LYS A 184 1.04 19.78 -13.31
C LYS A 184 0.79 18.39 -13.89
N PRO A 185 -0.17 18.21 -14.81
CA PRO A 185 -0.32 16.95 -15.51
C PRO A 185 1.00 16.51 -16.14
N ALA A 186 1.33 15.23 -15.98
CA ALA A 186 2.54 14.67 -16.57
C ALA A 186 2.45 14.68 -18.10
N GLN A 187 3.54 15.07 -18.76
CA GLN A 187 3.65 15.09 -20.20
C GLN A 187 4.98 14.47 -20.61
N ILE A 188 4.98 13.70 -21.68
CA ILE A 188 6.19 13.21 -22.33
C ILE A 188 6.45 14.09 -23.54
N LYS A 189 7.66 14.65 -23.66
CA LYS A 189 8.06 15.39 -24.86
C LYS A 189 8.19 14.44 -26.04
N GLU A 190 7.67 14.84 -27.21
CA GLU A 190 7.86 14.09 -28.46
C GLU A 190 9.36 13.89 -28.71
N GLY A 191 9.79 12.64 -28.88
CA GLY A 191 11.19 12.26 -29.09
C GLY A 191 11.84 11.51 -27.91
N GLU A 192 11.40 11.70 -26.69
CA GLU A 192 11.96 11.03 -25.51
C GLU A 192 11.45 9.58 -25.31
N MET A 193 10.37 9.20 -26.00
CA MET A 193 9.79 7.85 -25.92
C MET A 193 10.66 6.74 -26.50
N LYS A 194 11.55 7.07 -27.47
CA LYS A 194 12.31 6.05 -28.22
C LYS A 194 13.44 5.40 -27.42
N ASP A 195 13.91 6.05 -26.36
CA ASP A 195 15.09 5.61 -25.58
C ASP A 195 14.72 5.03 -24.20
N ARG A 196 13.43 4.88 -23.91
CA ARG A 196 12.97 4.40 -22.61
C ARG A 196 12.89 2.87 -22.57
N ARG A 197 13.13 2.31 -21.39
CA ARG A 197 13.05 0.86 -21.16
C ARG A 197 11.66 0.33 -21.56
N PRO A 198 11.56 -0.68 -22.45
CA PRO A 198 10.28 -1.31 -22.72
C PRO A 198 9.75 -1.98 -21.42
N ALA A 199 8.44 -1.88 -21.18
CA ALA A 199 7.81 -2.56 -20.06
C ALA A 199 8.13 -4.06 -20.12
N GLN A 200 8.77 -4.59 -19.09
CA GLN A 200 9.03 -6.03 -19.03
C GLN A 200 7.71 -6.75 -18.74
N PRO A 201 7.34 -7.80 -19.50
CA PRO A 201 6.17 -8.59 -19.19
C PRO A 201 6.34 -9.18 -17.78
N ALA A 202 5.27 -9.12 -16.98
CA ALA A 202 5.26 -9.68 -15.65
C ALA A 202 5.83 -11.12 -15.70
N HIS A 203 6.93 -11.38 -14.98
CA HIS A 203 7.40 -12.72 -14.75
C HIS A 203 6.23 -13.52 -14.16
N LYS A 204 5.75 -14.51 -14.90
CA LYS A 204 4.82 -15.50 -14.37
C LYS A 204 5.50 -16.06 -13.13
N ALA A 205 4.89 -15.82 -11.96
CA ALA A 205 5.31 -16.47 -10.74
C ALA A 205 5.23 -17.99 -10.97
N ALA A 206 6.37 -18.63 -10.86
CA ALA A 206 6.48 -20.09 -10.87
C ALA A 206 5.97 -20.65 -9.54
#